data_671ddd2be2521bdf80802c0299316083
#
_entry.id   671ddd2be2521bdf80802c0299316083
#
_cell.length_a   1.000
_cell.length_b   1.000
_cell.length_c   1.000
_cell.angle_alpha   90.00
_cell.angle_beta   90.00
_cell.angle_gamma   90.00
#
_symmetry.space_group_name_H-M   'P 1'
#
loop_
_entity.id
_entity.type
_entity.pdbx_description
1 polymer ?
#
loop_
_entity_poly.entity_id
_entity_poly.type
_entity_poly.pdbx_seq_one_letter_code
_entity_poly.pdbx_strand_id
1 'polypeptide(L)'
;NTMMRSTLFLLAMIPTLLHGQQGWVNLEFQADNYGGESSWEIYMVGSDSVYAAGGPYESNSYVEQLITLPVGEYNLVVSDSFGDGICCEFGEGWFGFENSCGVSTYVYDFATAQITLPFNVLPCPPPVYGCTDEDANNYDPQAYFDANNCLYDVTFRLDLNGPHPPEIDIPEVNSSVNAWCGSCWPMSDENGDGVWEITVEMPEGQHLWKFSADEWEVQELPVGVSESPCFLFDEFGYVNRTINVQGDMVLPPFCWESCLPCGAIPGCTNPNASNWSPWANFDNGSCTGLG
;
A
#
# COMPACT_ATOMS: atom_id res chain seq x y z
N ASN A 1 11.97 -77.43 -8.74
CA ASN A 1 10.74 -77.07 -8.01
C ASN A 1 11.07 -75.94 -7.02
N THR A 2 10.94 -74.69 -7.49
CA THR A 2 11.12 -73.53 -6.66
C THR A 2 9.76 -72.89 -6.48
N MET A 3 9.21 -73.00 -5.28
CA MET A 3 7.98 -72.30 -4.90
C MET A 3 8.21 -70.84 -4.75
N MET A 4 7.55 -70.05 -5.61
CA MET A 4 7.46 -68.59 -5.52
C MET A 4 6.40 -68.23 -4.47
N ARG A 5 6.83 -67.70 -3.31
CA ARG A 5 5.96 -67.12 -2.29
C ARG A 5 5.56 -65.71 -2.70
N SER A 6 4.31 -65.55 -3.06
CA SER A 6 3.70 -64.22 -3.34
C SER A 6 3.40 -63.55 -1.99
N THR A 7 4.15 -62.50 -1.69
CA THR A 7 3.88 -61.65 -0.52
C THR A 7 2.83 -60.61 -0.91
N LEU A 8 1.64 -60.78 -0.39
CA LEU A 8 0.55 -59.85 -0.52
C LEU A 8 0.83 -58.63 0.38
N PHE A 9 1.22 -57.51 -0.19
CA PHE A 9 1.27 -56.22 0.54
C PHE A 9 -0.17 -55.74 0.76
N LEU A 10 -0.65 -55.85 1.98
CA LEU A 10 -1.85 -55.18 2.43
C LEU A 10 -1.49 -53.68 2.60
N LEU A 11 -1.89 -52.84 1.65
CA LEU A 11 -1.87 -51.41 1.83
C LEU A 11 -2.95 -51.06 2.87
N ALA A 12 -2.51 -50.83 4.11
CA ALA A 12 -3.37 -50.21 5.11
C ALA A 12 -3.71 -48.81 4.65
N MET A 13 -4.95 -48.60 4.18
CA MET A 13 -5.53 -47.29 4.04
C MET A 13 -5.62 -46.67 5.44
N ILE A 14 -4.67 -45.78 5.75
CA ILE A 14 -4.78 -44.86 6.88
C ILE A 14 -5.99 -44.00 6.56
N PRO A 15 -7.05 -43.98 7.37
CA PRO A 15 -8.11 -42.98 7.18
C PRO A 15 -7.45 -41.63 7.42
N THR A 16 -7.27 -40.86 6.34
CA THR A 16 -7.05 -39.43 6.44
C THR A 16 -8.21 -38.88 7.23
N LEU A 17 -7.96 -38.48 8.47
CA LEU A 17 -8.87 -37.62 9.22
C LEU A 17 -9.25 -36.47 8.31
N LEU A 18 -10.50 -36.45 7.89
CA LEU A 18 -11.11 -35.29 7.27
C LEU A 18 -11.05 -34.13 8.29
N HIS A 19 -9.94 -33.41 8.33
CA HIS A 19 -9.99 -32.03 8.74
C HIS A 19 -10.88 -31.37 7.68
N GLY A 20 -12.03 -30.85 8.11
CA GLY A 20 -12.99 -30.25 7.17
C GLY A 20 -12.24 -29.27 6.30
N GLN A 21 -12.35 -29.44 4.98
CA GLN A 21 -11.76 -28.50 4.04
C GLN A 21 -12.29 -27.13 4.36
N GLN A 22 -11.43 -26.15 4.38
CA GLN A 22 -11.78 -24.74 4.62
C GLN A 22 -11.57 -23.97 3.35
N GLY A 23 -12.39 -22.95 3.16
CA GLY A 23 -12.20 -21.91 2.20
C GLY A 23 -12.31 -20.56 2.91
N TRP A 24 -12.26 -19.49 2.15
CA TRP A 24 -12.39 -18.14 2.69
C TRP A 24 -13.40 -17.34 1.87
N VAL A 25 -13.90 -16.30 2.50
CA VAL A 25 -14.67 -15.23 1.86
C VAL A 25 -14.12 -13.90 2.33
N ASN A 26 -13.81 -13.00 1.39
CA ASN A 26 -13.48 -11.62 1.68
C ASN A 26 -14.75 -10.80 1.61
N LEU A 27 -15.18 -10.24 2.72
CA LEU A 27 -16.37 -9.43 2.83
C LEU A 27 -15.98 -7.96 2.89
N GLU A 28 -16.59 -7.17 2.02
CA GLU A 28 -16.42 -5.74 1.95
C GLU A 28 -17.75 -5.06 2.31
N PHE A 29 -17.68 -4.01 3.12
CA PHE A 29 -18.84 -3.26 3.58
C PHE A 29 -18.53 -1.78 3.64
N GLN A 30 -19.24 -0.98 2.85
CA GLN A 30 -19.25 0.47 2.92
C GLN A 30 -20.53 0.92 3.61
N ALA A 31 -20.40 1.44 4.82
CA ALA A 31 -21.52 2.03 5.52
C ALA A 31 -21.94 3.36 4.87
N ASP A 32 -23.23 3.66 4.97
CA ASP A 32 -23.79 4.97 4.65
C ASP A 32 -23.61 5.99 5.80
N ASN A 33 -24.43 7.06 5.83
CA ASN A 33 -24.39 8.07 6.88
C ASN A 33 -24.86 7.55 8.26
N TYR A 34 -25.48 6.37 8.32
CA TYR A 34 -26.06 5.76 9.53
C TYR A 34 -25.52 4.36 9.81
N GLY A 35 -24.24 4.13 9.59
CA GLY A 35 -23.58 2.83 9.78
C GLY A 35 -23.83 2.13 11.11
N GLY A 36 -24.27 2.88 12.13
CA GLY A 36 -24.70 2.33 13.42
C GLY A 36 -25.96 1.45 13.38
N GLU A 37 -26.72 1.49 12.30
CA GLU A 37 -27.95 0.71 12.08
C GLU A 37 -27.65 -0.59 11.32
N SER A 38 -26.48 -0.70 10.69
CA SER A 38 -26.11 -1.79 9.80
C SER A 38 -25.33 -2.88 10.52
N SER A 39 -25.68 -4.14 10.20
CA SER A 39 -24.98 -5.33 10.70
C SER A 39 -25.11 -6.47 9.68
N TRP A 40 -24.26 -7.48 9.82
CA TRP A 40 -24.37 -8.69 9.01
C TRP A 40 -24.00 -9.94 9.83
N GLU A 41 -24.54 -11.07 9.38
CA GLU A 41 -24.26 -12.39 9.94
C GLU A 41 -24.14 -13.44 8.83
N ILE A 42 -23.27 -14.41 9.03
CA ILE A 42 -23.08 -15.55 8.12
C ILE A 42 -23.54 -16.82 8.84
N TYR A 43 -24.46 -17.53 8.20
CA TYR A 43 -25.00 -18.81 8.65
C TYR A 43 -24.73 -19.89 7.63
N MET A 44 -24.39 -21.10 8.06
CA MET A 44 -24.41 -22.27 7.19
C MET A 44 -25.86 -22.69 6.91
N VAL A 45 -26.19 -23.04 5.68
CA VAL A 45 -27.53 -23.49 5.30
C VAL A 45 -27.94 -24.72 6.12
N GLY A 46 -29.10 -24.62 6.75
CA GLY A 46 -29.61 -25.68 7.65
C GLY A 46 -29.05 -25.66 9.07
N SER A 47 -28.35 -24.58 9.46
CA SER A 47 -27.88 -24.35 10.81
C SER A 47 -28.33 -22.98 11.31
N ASP A 48 -28.69 -22.89 12.59
CA ASP A 48 -28.98 -21.61 13.28
C ASP A 48 -27.71 -20.99 13.92
N SER A 49 -26.54 -21.60 13.69
CA SER A 49 -25.29 -21.13 14.25
C SER A 49 -24.68 -20.02 13.39
N VAL A 50 -24.37 -18.89 14.02
CA VAL A 50 -23.61 -17.79 13.40
C VAL A 50 -22.15 -18.20 13.31
N TYR A 51 -21.58 -18.17 12.09
CA TYR A 51 -20.18 -18.46 11.82
C TYR A 51 -19.32 -17.21 11.85
N ALA A 52 -19.87 -16.09 11.41
CA ALA A 52 -19.23 -14.79 11.48
C ALA A 52 -20.29 -13.68 11.54
N ALA A 53 -19.95 -12.55 12.11
CA ALA A 53 -20.81 -11.39 12.19
C ALA A 53 -20.00 -10.11 12.25
N GLY A 54 -20.61 -8.99 11.84
CA GLY A 54 -20.01 -7.67 11.93
C GLY A 54 -21.06 -6.56 12.09
N GLY A 55 -20.59 -5.37 12.45
CA GLY A 55 -21.43 -4.22 12.79
C GLY A 55 -21.76 -4.15 14.28
N PRO A 56 -22.39 -3.05 14.75
CA PRO A 56 -22.64 -1.83 13.96
C PRO A 56 -21.36 -1.08 13.59
N TYR A 57 -21.43 -0.20 12.60
CA TYR A 57 -20.29 0.52 12.03
C TYR A 57 -20.33 2.02 12.32
N GLU A 58 -19.20 2.69 12.14
CA GLU A 58 -19.17 4.14 12.09
C GLU A 58 -19.76 4.64 10.75
N SER A 59 -20.35 5.83 10.75
CA SER A 59 -20.92 6.45 9.56
C SER A 59 -19.86 6.63 8.47
N ASN A 60 -20.20 6.27 7.23
CA ASN A 60 -19.33 6.34 6.06
C ASN A 60 -18.02 5.51 6.17
N SER A 61 -17.94 4.55 7.09
CA SER A 61 -16.77 3.70 7.21
C SER A 61 -16.75 2.60 6.15
N TYR A 62 -15.55 2.27 5.69
CA TYR A 62 -15.30 1.09 4.87
C TYR A 62 -14.62 0.02 5.72
N VAL A 63 -15.07 -1.21 5.58
CA VAL A 63 -14.53 -2.39 6.26
C VAL A 63 -14.33 -3.50 5.26
N GLU A 64 -13.16 -4.11 5.32
CA GLU A 64 -12.82 -5.32 4.61
C GLU A 64 -12.43 -6.40 5.60
N GLN A 65 -13.02 -7.59 5.47
CA GLN A 65 -12.79 -8.66 6.42
C GLN A 65 -12.67 -10.02 5.73
N LEU A 66 -11.51 -10.64 5.88
CA LEU A 66 -11.30 -12.01 5.45
C LEU A 66 -11.82 -12.98 6.51
N ILE A 67 -12.72 -13.90 6.08
CA ILE A 67 -13.40 -14.85 6.93
C ILE A 67 -13.10 -16.27 6.44
N THR A 68 -12.49 -17.10 7.28
CA THR A 68 -12.27 -18.52 6.98
C THR A 68 -13.47 -19.33 7.44
N LEU A 69 -14.04 -20.12 6.53
CA LEU A 69 -15.23 -20.93 6.78
C LEU A 69 -14.98 -22.38 6.33
N PRO A 70 -15.62 -23.38 7.00
CA PRO A 70 -15.70 -24.73 6.44
C PRO A 70 -16.31 -24.74 5.05
N VAL A 71 -15.92 -25.68 4.21
CA VAL A 71 -16.56 -25.89 2.91
C VAL A 71 -18.05 -26.18 3.10
N GLY A 72 -18.92 -25.46 2.38
CA GLY A 72 -20.35 -25.60 2.52
C GLY A 72 -21.15 -24.50 1.86
N GLU A 73 -22.47 -24.58 2.04
CA GLU A 73 -23.42 -23.57 1.57
C GLU A 73 -23.77 -22.62 2.73
N TYR A 74 -23.75 -21.33 2.43
CA TYR A 74 -23.96 -20.28 3.43
C TYR A 74 -24.95 -19.21 2.95
N ASN A 75 -25.50 -18.49 3.92
CA ASN A 75 -26.25 -17.25 3.72
C ASN A 75 -25.53 -16.11 4.42
N LEU A 76 -25.23 -15.04 3.68
CA LEU A 76 -24.90 -13.73 4.24
C LEU A 76 -26.21 -12.98 4.42
N VAL A 77 -26.52 -12.65 5.67
CA VAL A 77 -27.70 -11.85 6.04
C VAL A 77 -27.22 -10.48 6.43
N VAL A 78 -27.59 -9.46 5.67
CA VAL A 78 -27.32 -8.05 6.00
C VAL A 78 -28.61 -7.44 6.50
N SER A 79 -28.52 -6.75 7.62
CA SER A 79 -29.67 -6.14 8.33
C SER A 79 -29.42 -4.68 8.57
N ASP A 80 -30.46 -3.90 8.37
CA ASP A 80 -30.57 -2.51 8.75
C ASP A 80 -31.68 -2.37 9.80
N SER A 81 -31.35 -1.83 10.96
CA SER A 81 -32.27 -1.79 12.13
C SER A 81 -33.36 -0.72 12.00
N PHE A 82 -33.16 0.28 11.16
CA PHE A 82 -34.16 1.30 10.88
C PHE A 82 -35.11 0.89 9.77
N GLY A 83 -34.60 0.09 8.80
CA GLY A 83 -35.43 -0.56 7.81
C GLY A 83 -35.46 0.13 6.44
N ASP A 84 -34.65 1.15 6.24
CA ASP A 84 -34.52 1.90 4.98
C ASP A 84 -33.30 1.46 4.16
N GLY A 85 -32.44 0.57 4.70
CA GLY A 85 -31.28 -0.01 4.05
C GLY A 85 -30.04 0.87 4.17
N ILE A 86 -29.01 0.58 3.37
CA ILE A 86 -27.73 1.31 3.39
C ILE A 86 -27.52 2.16 2.13
N CYS A 87 -28.52 2.25 1.27
CA CYS A 87 -28.52 3.05 0.04
C CYS A 87 -29.95 3.60 -0.14
N CYS A 88 -30.16 4.68 -0.73
CA CYS A 88 -29.39 5.72 -1.39
C CYS A 88 -29.88 7.08 -0.88
N GLU A 89 -30.98 7.11 -0.08
CA GLU A 89 -31.59 8.35 0.44
C GLU A 89 -30.69 9.01 1.49
N PHE A 90 -29.97 8.19 2.29
CA PHE A 90 -29.15 8.66 3.41
C PHE A 90 -27.65 8.36 3.24
N GLY A 91 -27.21 8.05 2.03
CA GLY A 91 -25.81 7.78 1.67
C GLY A 91 -25.70 6.70 0.59
N GLU A 92 -24.50 6.48 0.12
CA GLU A 92 -24.22 5.50 -0.93
C GLU A 92 -23.45 4.30 -0.34
N GLY A 93 -24.09 3.62 0.62
CA GLY A 93 -23.56 2.38 1.19
C GLY A 93 -23.69 1.23 0.19
N TRP A 94 -22.81 0.25 0.33
CA TRP A 94 -22.84 -0.97 -0.44
C TRP A 94 -22.15 -2.09 0.33
N PHE A 95 -22.36 -3.32 -0.05
CA PHE A 95 -21.62 -4.45 0.48
C PHE A 95 -21.47 -5.54 -0.57
N GLY A 96 -20.52 -6.42 -0.32
CA GLY A 96 -20.28 -7.55 -1.20
C GLY A 96 -19.30 -8.53 -0.59
N PHE A 97 -19.06 -9.58 -1.33
CA PHE A 97 -18.03 -10.55 -0.97
C PHE A 97 -17.42 -11.17 -2.22
N GLU A 98 -16.19 -11.64 -2.04
CA GLU A 98 -15.52 -12.53 -2.98
C GLU A 98 -15.07 -13.79 -2.24
N ASN A 99 -15.29 -14.95 -2.83
CA ASN A 99 -14.87 -16.22 -2.24
C ASN A 99 -13.53 -16.69 -2.79
N SER A 100 -12.93 -17.66 -2.12
CA SER A 100 -11.64 -18.27 -2.45
C SER A 100 -11.48 -18.79 -3.89
N CYS A 101 -12.57 -18.85 -4.65
CA CYS A 101 -12.59 -19.31 -6.03
C CYS A 101 -12.82 -18.17 -7.04
N GLY A 102 -12.75 -16.92 -6.61
CA GLY A 102 -12.93 -15.74 -7.46
C GLY A 102 -14.39 -15.46 -7.83
N VAL A 103 -15.35 -16.02 -7.08
CA VAL A 103 -16.76 -15.68 -7.27
C VAL A 103 -17.12 -14.52 -6.36
N SER A 104 -17.52 -13.41 -6.97
CA SER A 104 -17.90 -12.19 -6.28
C SER A 104 -19.38 -11.84 -6.45
N THR A 105 -19.94 -11.20 -5.45
CA THR A 105 -21.31 -10.67 -5.45
C THR A 105 -21.33 -9.36 -4.69
N TYR A 106 -21.79 -8.28 -5.35
CA TYR A 106 -21.90 -6.95 -4.76
C TYR A 106 -23.32 -6.41 -4.87
N VAL A 107 -23.76 -5.69 -3.84
CA VAL A 107 -25.09 -5.07 -3.74
C VAL A 107 -24.91 -3.58 -3.48
N TYR A 108 -25.41 -2.75 -4.38
CA TYR A 108 -25.30 -1.29 -4.36
C TYR A 108 -26.63 -0.58 -4.13
N ASP A 109 -27.75 -1.32 -4.09
CA ASP A 109 -29.10 -0.77 -4.06
C ASP A 109 -29.97 -1.36 -2.92
N PHE A 110 -29.33 -1.76 -1.82
CA PHE A 110 -30.02 -2.30 -0.66
C PHE A 110 -30.79 -1.19 0.10
N ALA A 111 -32.12 -1.25 0.00
CA ALA A 111 -33.06 -0.25 0.54
C ALA A 111 -34.21 -0.91 1.31
N THR A 112 -33.90 -1.92 2.14
CA THR A 112 -34.88 -2.65 2.97
C THR A 112 -34.24 -3.03 4.31
N ALA A 113 -35.08 -3.46 5.27
CA ALA A 113 -34.60 -3.85 6.60
C ALA A 113 -33.63 -5.05 6.61
N GLN A 114 -33.72 -5.93 5.61
CA GLN A 114 -32.87 -7.12 5.55
C GLN A 114 -32.78 -7.68 4.13
N ILE A 115 -31.60 -8.20 3.79
CA ILE A 115 -31.37 -8.96 2.57
C ILE A 115 -30.58 -10.23 2.91
N THR A 116 -30.82 -11.30 2.15
CA THR A 116 -30.10 -12.57 2.29
C THR A 116 -29.46 -12.93 0.97
N LEU A 117 -28.13 -13.13 0.96
CA LEU A 117 -27.37 -13.57 -0.19
C LEU A 117 -26.84 -14.98 0.04
N PRO A 118 -27.29 -15.98 -0.73
CA PRO A 118 -26.73 -17.32 -0.66
C PRO A 118 -25.35 -17.35 -1.35
N PHE A 119 -24.40 -18.09 -0.78
CA PHE A 119 -23.10 -18.34 -1.40
C PHE A 119 -22.52 -19.69 -1.00
N ASN A 120 -21.52 -20.12 -1.77
CA ASN A 120 -20.82 -21.37 -1.50
C ASN A 120 -19.38 -21.10 -1.13
N VAL A 121 -18.90 -21.77 -0.09
CA VAL A 121 -17.50 -21.87 0.24
C VAL A 121 -16.96 -23.19 -0.31
N LEU A 122 -16.03 -23.09 -1.25
CA LEU A 122 -15.43 -24.22 -1.93
C LEU A 122 -13.99 -24.45 -1.42
N PRO A 123 -13.42 -25.64 -1.59
CA PRO A 123 -12.06 -25.94 -1.16
C PRO A 123 -11.05 -25.34 -2.14
N CYS A 124 -10.89 -24.03 -2.08
CA CYS A 124 -9.91 -23.32 -2.87
C CYS A 124 -8.67 -23.00 -2.01
N PRO A 125 -7.50 -22.80 -2.63
CA PRO A 125 -6.29 -22.53 -1.85
C PRO A 125 -6.47 -21.30 -0.94
N PRO A 126 -5.76 -21.26 0.20
CA PRO A 126 -5.81 -20.10 1.08
C PRO A 126 -5.34 -18.85 0.34
N PRO A 127 -5.82 -17.66 0.74
CA PRO A 127 -5.39 -16.42 0.13
C PRO A 127 -3.88 -16.24 0.30
N VAL A 128 -3.21 -15.88 -0.77
CA VAL A 128 -1.81 -15.52 -0.77
C VAL A 128 -1.73 -13.99 -0.76
N TYR A 129 -1.15 -13.45 0.29
CA TYR A 129 -0.86 -12.02 0.41
C TYR A 129 0.55 -11.75 -0.06
N GLY A 130 0.75 -10.70 -0.83
CA GLY A 130 2.06 -10.27 -1.32
C GLY A 130 1.93 -8.99 -2.13
N CYS A 131 3.01 -8.56 -2.73
CA CYS A 131 2.96 -7.45 -3.68
C CYS A 131 2.30 -7.91 -4.99
N THR A 132 1.24 -7.23 -5.40
CA THR A 132 0.50 -7.53 -6.64
C THR A 132 0.89 -6.62 -7.81
N ASP A 133 1.78 -5.67 -7.62
CA ASP A 133 2.29 -4.80 -8.67
C ASP A 133 3.40 -5.52 -9.45
N GLU A 134 3.19 -5.74 -10.76
CA GLU A 134 4.13 -6.42 -11.66
C GLU A 134 5.43 -5.64 -11.87
N ASP A 135 5.42 -4.33 -11.63
CA ASP A 135 6.59 -3.45 -11.76
C ASP A 135 7.42 -3.39 -10.47
N ALA A 136 6.95 -3.98 -9.36
CA ALA A 136 7.68 -3.98 -8.09
C ALA A 136 8.76 -5.07 -8.03
N ASN A 137 9.86 -4.79 -7.33
CA ASN A 137 10.99 -5.72 -7.18
C ASN A 137 10.61 -7.03 -6.48
N ASN A 138 9.63 -6.99 -5.59
CA ASN A 138 9.13 -8.13 -4.82
C ASN A 138 7.75 -8.62 -5.27
N TYR A 139 7.39 -8.37 -6.55
CA TYR A 139 6.16 -8.90 -7.13
C TYR A 139 5.99 -10.39 -6.87
N ASP A 140 4.84 -10.78 -6.37
CA ASP A 140 4.48 -12.17 -6.17
C ASP A 140 3.32 -12.55 -7.11
N PRO A 141 3.58 -13.28 -8.20
CA PRO A 141 2.53 -13.70 -9.14
C PRO A 141 1.52 -14.67 -8.54
N GLN A 142 1.74 -15.15 -7.32
CA GLN A 142 0.80 -15.99 -6.58
C GLN A 142 -0.04 -15.19 -5.58
N ALA A 143 0.32 -13.94 -5.32
CA ALA A 143 -0.46 -13.06 -4.47
C ALA A 143 -1.80 -12.73 -5.15
N TYR A 144 -2.86 -12.91 -4.41
CA TYR A 144 -4.22 -12.55 -4.81
C TYR A 144 -4.69 -11.27 -4.12
N PHE A 145 -4.15 -11.02 -2.93
CA PHE A 145 -4.39 -9.80 -2.17
C PHE A 145 -3.10 -9.02 -2.00
N ASP A 146 -3.18 -7.72 -2.26
CA ASP A 146 -2.08 -6.82 -2.02
C ASP A 146 -1.83 -6.68 -0.51
N ALA A 147 -0.58 -6.93 -0.12
CA ALA A 147 -0.15 -6.80 1.26
C ALA A 147 0.32 -5.37 1.59
N ASN A 148 0.24 -4.43 0.67
CA ASN A 148 0.81 -3.08 0.74
C ASN A 148 2.29 -3.12 1.17
N ASN A 149 3.05 -4.01 0.56
CA ASN A 149 4.45 -4.25 0.86
C ASN A 149 5.35 -4.25 -0.38
N CYS A 150 4.87 -3.65 -1.47
CA CYS A 150 5.64 -3.54 -2.70
C CYS A 150 6.92 -2.73 -2.47
N LEU A 151 8.02 -3.20 -3.08
CA LEU A 151 9.34 -2.57 -2.99
C LEU A 151 9.76 -2.06 -4.36
N TYR A 152 10.31 -0.85 -4.40
CA TYR A 152 10.73 -0.17 -5.61
C TYR A 152 12.13 0.40 -5.45
N ASP A 153 12.85 0.51 -6.55
CA ASP A 153 14.16 1.14 -6.58
C ASP A 153 14.04 2.67 -6.57
N VAL A 154 14.61 3.29 -5.55
CA VAL A 154 14.68 4.75 -5.42
C VAL A 154 16.14 5.19 -5.48
N THR A 155 16.47 5.99 -6.50
CA THR A 155 17.79 6.58 -6.65
C THR A 155 17.81 7.99 -6.08
N PHE A 156 18.56 8.19 -5.01
CA PHE A 156 18.86 9.50 -4.43
C PHE A 156 20.10 10.09 -5.07
N ARG A 157 20.08 11.40 -5.31
CA ARG A 157 21.17 12.13 -5.97
C ARG A 157 21.46 13.42 -5.25
N LEU A 158 22.73 13.62 -4.92
CA LEU A 158 23.24 14.84 -4.25
C LEU A 158 24.33 15.47 -5.11
N ASP A 159 24.14 16.71 -5.56
CA ASP A 159 25.11 17.47 -6.33
C ASP A 159 25.91 18.39 -5.40
N LEU A 160 27.19 18.09 -5.24
CA LEU A 160 28.16 18.88 -4.47
C LEU A 160 28.91 19.93 -5.28
N ASN A 161 28.60 20.10 -6.58
CA ASN A 161 29.18 21.18 -7.42
C ASN A 161 28.49 22.53 -7.18
N GLY A 162 27.42 22.57 -6.36
CA GLY A 162 26.65 23.78 -6.07
C GLY A 162 27.46 24.83 -5.29
N PRO A 163 26.91 26.03 -5.12
CA PRO A 163 27.52 27.05 -4.29
C PRO A 163 27.48 26.61 -2.82
N HIS A 164 28.64 26.63 -2.15
CA HIS A 164 28.79 26.28 -0.74
C HIS A 164 28.48 24.81 -0.37
N PRO A 165 29.15 23.84 -1.05
CA PRO A 165 29.04 22.46 -0.59
C PRO A 165 29.64 22.32 0.80
N PRO A 166 29.10 21.43 1.66
CA PRO A 166 29.73 21.12 2.93
C PRO A 166 31.11 20.47 2.73
N GLU A 167 32.01 20.62 3.69
CA GLU A 167 33.23 19.82 3.76
C GLU A 167 32.90 18.47 4.37
N ILE A 168 32.73 17.46 3.55
CA ILE A 168 32.31 16.08 3.92
C ILE A 168 33.13 15.07 3.14
N ASP A 169 33.34 13.90 3.72
CA ASP A 169 34.04 12.79 3.07
C ASP A 169 33.06 11.86 2.33
N ILE A 170 32.04 11.37 3.02
CA ILE A 170 31.07 10.42 2.48
C ILE A 170 29.65 10.92 2.77
N PRO A 171 28.90 11.42 1.79
CA PRO A 171 27.49 11.70 1.96
C PRO A 171 26.67 10.43 2.09
N GLU A 172 25.57 10.51 2.79
CA GLU A 172 24.68 9.40 3.14
C GLU A 172 23.23 9.83 3.00
N VAL A 173 22.36 8.87 2.73
CA VAL A 173 20.91 9.05 2.84
C VAL A 173 20.41 8.39 4.12
N ASN A 174 19.72 9.14 4.94
CA ASN A 174 19.04 8.64 6.12
C ASN A 174 17.53 8.79 5.96
N SER A 175 16.79 7.80 6.40
CA SER A 175 15.35 7.69 6.18
C SER A 175 14.66 6.97 7.34
N SER A 176 13.35 7.17 7.45
CA SER A 176 12.49 6.34 8.30
C SER A 176 12.57 4.84 7.93
N VAL A 177 12.91 4.52 6.68
CA VAL A 177 13.06 3.14 6.20
C VAL A 177 14.31 2.45 6.75
N ASN A 178 15.44 3.15 6.82
CA ASN A 178 16.68 2.59 7.38
C ASN A 178 16.87 2.91 8.88
N ALA A 179 15.79 3.30 9.56
CA ALA A 179 15.77 3.67 10.98
C ALA A 179 16.81 4.73 11.36
N TRP A 180 17.14 5.64 10.44
CA TRP A 180 18.08 6.75 10.64
C TRP A 180 19.49 6.27 11.07
N CYS A 181 19.96 5.19 10.45
CA CYS A 181 21.14 4.46 10.96
C CYS A 181 22.50 5.16 10.76
N GLY A 182 22.56 6.28 10.05
CA GLY A 182 23.80 6.97 9.70
C GLY A 182 24.46 6.34 8.47
N SER A 183 25.33 5.39 8.66
CA SER A 183 26.19 4.80 7.60
C SER A 183 25.58 3.66 6.78
N CYS A 184 24.26 3.40 6.88
CA CYS A 184 23.64 2.26 6.16
C CYS A 184 23.50 2.48 4.66
N TRP A 185 23.31 3.72 4.23
CA TRP A 185 23.13 4.09 2.83
C TRP A 185 24.17 5.15 2.42
N PRO A 186 25.47 4.77 2.35
CA PRO A 186 26.51 5.67 1.85
C PRO A 186 26.36 5.88 0.34
N MET A 187 26.52 7.10 -0.12
CA MET A 187 26.48 7.46 -1.54
C MET A 187 27.87 7.29 -2.18
N SER A 188 27.93 7.22 -3.50
CA SER A 188 29.16 7.16 -4.26
C SER A 188 29.12 8.12 -5.46
N ASP A 189 30.29 8.62 -5.85
CA ASP A 189 30.52 9.39 -7.06
C ASP A 189 31.54 8.61 -7.93
N GLU A 190 31.09 7.53 -8.56
CA GLU A 190 31.97 6.63 -9.31
C GLU A 190 32.50 7.25 -10.61
N ASN A 191 31.78 8.21 -11.19
CA ASN A 191 32.14 8.86 -12.43
C ASN A 191 32.95 10.15 -12.23
N GLY A 192 33.04 10.64 -10.98
CA GLY A 192 33.81 11.81 -10.60
C GLY A 192 33.23 13.14 -11.09
N ASP A 193 31.90 13.21 -11.31
CA ASP A 193 31.24 14.43 -11.81
C ASP A 193 30.75 15.34 -10.68
N GLY A 194 30.92 14.95 -9.42
CA GLY A 194 30.50 15.67 -8.22
C GLY A 194 29.02 15.46 -7.87
N VAL A 195 28.31 14.57 -8.60
CA VAL A 195 26.97 14.11 -8.26
C VAL A 195 27.08 12.74 -7.61
N TRP A 196 26.80 12.70 -6.33
CA TRP A 196 26.77 11.48 -5.55
C TRP A 196 25.44 10.78 -5.65
N GLU A 197 25.44 9.46 -5.77
CA GLU A 197 24.23 8.67 -6.00
C GLU A 197 24.19 7.42 -5.11
N ILE A 198 22.98 7.00 -4.77
CA ILE A 198 22.68 5.69 -4.21
C ILE A 198 21.30 5.24 -4.67
N THR A 199 21.17 3.99 -5.09
CA THR A 199 19.89 3.33 -5.34
C THR A 199 19.61 2.35 -4.21
N VAL A 200 18.43 2.44 -3.61
CA VAL A 200 17.98 1.58 -2.51
C VAL A 200 16.56 1.11 -2.75
N GLU A 201 16.24 -0.08 -2.27
CA GLU A 201 14.85 -0.53 -2.24
C GLU A 201 14.09 0.17 -1.12
N MET A 202 12.94 0.74 -1.46
CA MET A 202 12.04 1.37 -0.50
C MET A 202 10.63 0.81 -0.64
N PRO A 203 9.91 0.60 0.48
CA PRO A 203 8.50 0.23 0.41
C PRO A 203 7.67 1.36 -0.18
N GLU A 204 6.54 1.00 -0.75
CA GLU A 204 5.55 1.98 -1.19
C GLU A 204 5.07 2.87 -0.04
N GLY A 205 4.57 4.07 -0.39
CA GLY A 205 4.02 5.00 0.58
C GLY A 205 4.90 6.21 0.88
N GLN A 206 4.53 6.91 1.93
CA GLN A 206 5.17 8.18 2.32
C GLN A 206 6.29 7.95 3.32
N HIS A 207 7.50 8.45 3.01
CA HIS A 207 8.67 8.32 3.87
C HIS A 207 9.33 9.66 4.13
N LEU A 208 9.93 9.77 5.31
CA LEU A 208 10.83 10.87 5.67
C LEU A 208 12.27 10.48 5.36
N TRP A 209 13.05 11.43 4.87
CA TRP A 209 14.45 11.23 4.57
C TRP A 209 15.27 12.54 4.63
N LYS A 210 16.58 12.45 4.68
CA LYS A 210 17.51 13.59 4.58
C LYS A 210 18.90 13.14 4.16
N PHE A 211 19.69 14.08 3.71
CA PHE A 211 21.15 13.90 3.58
C PHE A 211 21.84 14.10 4.92
N SER A 212 22.81 13.27 5.19
CA SER A 212 23.84 13.46 6.20
C SER A 212 25.20 13.07 5.62
N ALA A 213 26.24 13.16 6.41
CA ALA A 213 27.57 12.68 6.03
C ALA A 213 28.34 12.25 7.26
N ASP A 214 29.36 11.41 7.02
CA ASP A 214 30.37 11.04 7.99
C ASP A 214 29.76 10.51 9.30
N GLU A 215 28.79 9.55 9.17
CA GLU A 215 28.09 8.91 10.28
C GLU A 215 27.35 9.89 11.21
N TRP A 216 26.63 10.87 10.63
CA TRP A 216 25.93 11.96 11.32
C TRP A 216 26.82 13.09 11.88
N GLU A 217 28.13 13.12 11.61
CA GLU A 217 28.94 14.27 12.01
C GLU A 217 28.47 15.56 11.33
N VAL A 218 27.97 15.43 10.10
CA VAL A 218 27.34 16.52 9.34
C VAL A 218 25.93 16.12 8.91
N GLN A 219 24.96 16.98 9.09
CA GLN A 219 23.60 16.80 8.59
C GLN A 219 23.08 18.06 7.94
N GLU A 220 22.23 17.91 6.93
CA GLU A 220 21.57 19.08 6.35
C GLU A 220 20.62 19.73 7.37
N LEU A 221 20.73 21.05 7.50
CA LEU A 221 19.88 21.88 8.35
C LEU A 221 19.31 23.01 7.50
N PRO A 222 18.30 22.73 6.70
CA PRO A 222 17.78 23.68 5.73
C PRO A 222 17.30 24.98 6.40
N VAL A 223 17.72 26.11 5.87
CA VAL A 223 17.34 27.43 6.38
C VAL A 223 16.02 27.85 5.77
N GLY A 224 15.09 28.36 6.60
CA GLY A 224 13.80 28.87 6.12
C GLY A 224 12.73 27.83 5.84
N VAL A 225 12.83 26.68 6.49
CA VAL A 225 11.95 25.50 6.28
C VAL A 225 10.48 25.71 6.58
N SER A 226 10.09 26.72 7.36
CA SER A 226 8.69 26.95 7.72
C SER A 226 7.77 27.24 6.52
N GLU A 227 8.33 27.51 5.35
CA GLU A 227 7.60 27.81 4.12
C GLU A 227 8.00 26.90 2.93
N SER A 228 8.85 25.90 3.17
CA SER A 228 9.35 25.03 2.10
C SER A 228 8.50 23.77 1.93
N PRO A 229 8.00 23.49 0.71
CA PRO A 229 7.09 22.37 0.47
C PRO A 229 7.77 20.98 0.56
N CYS A 230 9.11 20.93 0.58
CA CYS A 230 9.85 19.67 0.57
C CYS A 230 10.38 19.25 1.94
N PHE A 231 10.25 20.10 2.94
CA PHE A 231 10.70 19.78 4.30
C PHE A 231 9.51 19.78 5.26
N LEU A 232 9.48 18.78 6.12
CA LEU A 232 8.52 18.67 7.22
C LEU A 232 9.24 18.50 8.54
N PHE A 233 8.62 19.02 9.60
CA PHE A 233 9.04 18.70 10.96
C PHE A 233 8.41 17.38 11.37
N ASP A 234 9.20 16.48 11.90
CA ASP A 234 8.69 15.29 12.57
C ASP A 234 8.15 15.63 13.98
N GLU A 235 7.62 14.64 14.66
CA GLU A 235 7.05 14.79 16.01
C GLU A 235 8.09 15.20 17.08
N PHE A 236 9.39 15.04 16.78
CA PHE A 236 10.51 15.43 17.65
C PHE A 236 11.08 16.79 17.29
N GLY A 237 10.58 17.44 16.24
CA GLY A 237 11.00 18.74 15.77
C GLY A 237 12.22 18.71 14.84
N TYR A 238 12.61 17.55 14.34
CA TYR A 238 13.65 17.44 13.30
C TYR A 238 13.05 17.74 11.92
N VAL A 239 13.86 18.41 11.11
CA VAL A 239 13.50 18.74 9.73
C VAL A 239 13.92 17.61 8.81
N ASN A 240 12.99 17.10 8.02
CA ASN A 240 13.22 16.02 7.07
C ASN A 240 12.57 16.32 5.72
N ARG A 241 13.10 15.75 4.65
CA ARG A 241 12.46 15.73 3.34
C ARG A 241 11.38 14.67 3.32
N THR A 242 10.46 14.76 2.36
CA THR A 242 9.42 13.75 2.13
C THR A 242 9.55 13.16 0.75
N ILE A 243 9.17 11.90 0.63
CA ILE A 243 9.05 11.19 -0.64
C ILE A 243 7.81 10.31 -0.57
N ASN A 244 7.07 10.20 -1.67
CA ASN A 244 5.98 9.25 -1.84
C ASN A 244 6.38 8.24 -2.91
N VAL A 245 6.67 7.02 -2.50
CA VAL A 245 7.11 5.93 -3.37
C VAL A 245 5.88 5.22 -3.92
N GLN A 246 5.74 5.20 -5.24
CA GLN A 246 4.64 4.55 -5.97
C GLN A 246 5.16 3.75 -7.19
N GLY A 247 6.46 3.51 -7.27
CA GLY A 247 7.16 2.86 -8.38
C GLY A 247 8.63 3.21 -8.32
N ASP A 248 9.41 2.64 -9.26
CA ASP A 248 10.81 3.01 -9.44
C ASP A 248 10.97 4.49 -9.74
N MET A 249 11.92 5.13 -9.08
CA MET A 249 12.14 6.55 -9.28
C MET A 249 13.60 6.96 -9.16
N VAL A 250 13.97 7.94 -9.97
CA VAL A 250 15.26 8.61 -9.90
C VAL A 250 15.03 10.06 -9.54
N LEU A 251 15.43 10.45 -8.34
CA LEU A 251 15.29 11.82 -7.89
C LEU A 251 16.25 12.75 -8.67
N PRO A 252 15.86 14.01 -8.88
CA PRO A 252 16.79 14.98 -9.45
C PRO A 252 17.99 15.21 -8.50
N PRO A 253 19.15 15.61 -9.01
CA PRO A 253 20.30 15.92 -8.18
C PRO A 253 20.00 17.20 -7.36
N PHE A 254 19.76 17.03 -6.05
CA PHE A 254 19.54 18.14 -5.13
C PHE A 254 20.86 18.78 -4.70
N CYS A 255 20.87 20.06 -4.50
CA CYS A 255 21.92 20.70 -3.72
C CYS A 255 21.72 20.42 -2.22
N TRP A 256 22.81 20.44 -1.46
CA TRP A 256 22.76 20.39 -0.01
C TRP A 256 21.84 21.50 0.55
N GLU A 257 20.98 21.15 1.50
CA GLU A 257 20.01 22.06 2.13
C GLU A 257 19.00 22.74 1.17
N SER A 258 18.82 22.24 -0.05
CA SER A 258 17.93 22.82 -1.05
C SER A 258 16.78 21.89 -1.43
N CYS A 259 15.58 22.44 -1.53
CA CYS A 259 14.42 21.74 -2.12
C CYS A 259 14.48 21.63 -3.64
N LEU A 260 15.30 22.44 -4.27
CA LEU A 260 15.38 22.47 -5.72
C LEU A 260 16.60 21.68 -6.20
N PRO A 261 16.52 21.07 -7.38
CA PRO A 261 17.69 20.54 -8.05
C PRO A 261 18.77 21.62 -8.18
N CYS A 262 20.04 21.21 -8.13
CA CYS A 262 21.15 22.14 -8.34
C CYS A 262 21.05 22.81 -9.71
N GLY A 263 21.27 24.11 -9.75
CA GLY A 263 21.15 24.90 -10.98
C GLY A 263 19.69 25.12 -11.47
N ALA A 264 18.71 24.70 -10.68
CA ALA A 264 17.31 24.98 -11.01
C ALA A 264 16.99 26.47 -10.99
N ILE A 265 16.37 26.92 -12.05
CA ILE A 265 15.79 28.26 -12.16
C ILE A 265 14.28 28.06 -12.16
N PRO A 266 13.58 28.29 -11.03
CA PRO A 266 12.17 28.02 -10.92
C PRO A 266 11.35 29.04 -11.70
N GLY A 267 10.27 28.58 -12.33
CA GLY A 267 9.36 29.41 -13.09
C GLY A 267 8.39 28.59 -13.92
N CYS A 268 7.52 29.23 -14.67
CA CYS A 268 6.66 28.54 -15.63
C CYS A 268 7.47 28.10 -16.86
N THR A 269 7.57 26.78 -17.08
CA THR A 269 8.29 26.20 -18.23
C THR A 269 7.40 25.95 -19.45
N ASN A 270 6.08 26.11 -19.32
CA ASN A 270 5.14 25.89 -20.43
C ASN A 270 5.12 27.11 -21.37
N PRO A 271 5.57 26.97 -22.65
CA PRO A 271 5.62 28.08 -23.58
C PRO A 271 4.24 28.62 -23.99
N ASN A 272 3.15 27.92 -23.71
CA ASN A 272 1.78 28.36 -23.97
C ASN A 272 1.15 29.13 -22.79
N ALA A 273 1.86 29.25 -21.67
CA ALA A 273 1.38 29.99 -20.52
C ALA A 273 1.67 31.49 -20.68
N SER A 274 0.78 32.35 -20.14
CA SER A 274 0.93 33.80 -20.21
C SER A 274 2.12 34.35 -19.42
N ASN A 275 2.59 33.59 -18.43
CA ASN A 275 3.75 33.89 -17.59
C ASN A 275 4.95 32.94 -17.84
N TRP A 276 5.02 32.39 -19.05
CA TRP A 276 6.17 31.57 -19.43
C TRP A 276 7.49 32.32 -19.25
N SER A 277 8.47 31.65 -18.68
CA SER A 277 9.83 32.16 -18.50
C SER A 277 10.80 31.37 -19.38
N PRO A 278 11.45 31.96 -20.37
CA PRO A 278 12.44 31.28 -21.20
C PRO A 278 13.71 30.87 -20.45
N TRP A 279 13.90 31.35 -19.23
CA TRP A 279 15.04 31.07 -18.38
C TRP A 279 14.73 29.97 -17.36
N ALA A 280 13.45 29.69 -17.13
CA ALA A 280 13.07 28.64 -16.21
C ALA A 280 13.41 27.25 -16.80
N ASN A 281 14.12 26.46 -16.02
CA ASN A 281 14.41 25.06 -16.31
C ASN A 281 13.77 24.10 -15.31
N PHE A 282 13.06 24.64 -14.31
CA PHE A 282 12.31 23.89 -13.32
C PHE A 282 10.91 24.49 -13.17
N ASP A 283 9.88 23.67 -13.44
CA ASP A 283 8.48 24.12 -13.29
C ASP A 283 8.11 24.18 -11.81
N ASN A 284 7.75 25.34 -11.33
CA ASN A 284 7.33 25.56 -9.95
C ASN A 284 5.79 25.60 -9.78
N GLY A 285 5.05 25.14 -10.78
CA GLY A 285 3.59 25.15 -10.78
C GLY A 285 2.93 26.52 -10.93
N SER A 286 3.70 27.57 -11.25
CA SER A 286 3.18 28.93 -11.33
C SER A 286 2.55 29.28 -12.70
N CYS A 287 2.47 28.33 -13.64
CA CYS A 287 1.91 28.60 -14.97
C CYS A 287 0.47 29.09 -14.89
N THR A 288 0.17 30.21 -15.60
CA THR A 288 -1.15 30.82 -15.66
C THR A 288 -1.60 31.01 -17.09
N GLY A 289 -2.93 31.10 -17.32
CA GLY A 289 -3.47 31.39 -18.63
C GLY A 289 -3.14 30.34 -19.69
N LEU A 290 -3.23 29.08 -19.34
CA LEU A 290 -3.18 27.98 -20.29
C LEU A 290 -4.46 28.02 -21.12
N GLY A 291 -4.37 28.52 -22.35
CA GLY A 291 -5.45 28.61 -23.31
C GLY A 291 -5.72 27.31 -24.07
#